data_e3799e07d4e3c6adfda620ae02570cfa
#
_entry.id   e3799e07d4e3c6adfda620ae02570cfa
#
_cell.length_a   1.000
_cell.length_b   1.000
_cell.length_c   1.000
_cell.angle_alpha   90.00
_cell.angle_beta   90.00
_cell.angle_gamma   90.00
#
_symmetry.space_group_name_H-M   'P 1'
#
loop_
_entity.id
_entity.type
_entity.pdbx_description
1 polymer ?
#
loop_
_entity_poly.entity_id
_entity_poly.type
_entity_poly.pdbx_seq_one_letter_code
_entity_poly.pdbx_strand_id
1 'polypeptide(L)'
;VYTLQRCARQVQERGDLSYVVRTCADVIRVQCEQRFLVYHYADVPVAWRALHTDAILLSGVATLAMQEPTEVEARIRDLDVALIVSGAPDREADVHMLLRALQAYMPTDDTVHPRLVPDHIPLTQTNAARTVDEYAEAPSLRAFLDRCPHPRCPYGAPFVVRGFARDWPAMSRWRDPSDL
;
A
#
# COMPACT_ATOMS: atom_id res chain seq x y z
N VAL A 1 -4.10 11.33 -22.15
CA VAL A 1 -2.70 11.36 -22.68
C VAL A 1 -2.29 12.79 -23.04
N TYR A 2 -2.99 13.51 -23.91
CA TYR A 2 -2.62 14.89 -24.32
C TYR A 2 -2.49 15.86 -23.14
N THR A 3 -3.38 15.79 -22.16
CA THR A 3 -3.35 16.65 -20.96
C THR A 3 -2.10 16.39 -20.11
N LEU A 4 -1.74 15.12 -19.88
CA LEU A 4 -0.52 14.74 -19.15
C LEU A 4 0.74 15.20 -19.88
N GLN A 5 0.81 14.98 -21.19
CA GLN A 5 1.94 15.44 -21.99
C GLN A 5 2.10 16.96 -21.95
N ARG A 6 0.99 17.69 -21.98
CA ARG A 6 0.99 19.14 -21.82
C ARG A 6 1.47 19.57 -20.44
N CYS A 7 0.99 18.93 -19.37
CA CYS A 7 1.44 19.19 -18.00
C CYS A 7 2.94 18.90 -17.84
N ALA A 8 3.40 17.74 -18.30
CA ALA A 8 4.82 17.36 -18.23
C ALA A 8 5.72 18.35 -19.00
N ARG A 9 5.27 18.81 -20.17
CA ARG A 9 5.98 19.82 -20.95
C ARG A 9 6.05 21.17 -20.23
N GLN A 10 4.95 21.60 -19.59
CA GLN A 10 4.94 22.85 -18.81
C GLN A 10 5.91 22.79 -17.63
N VAL A 11 6.00 21.62 -16.95
CA VAL A 11 6.98 21.39 -15.88
C VAL A 11 8.40 21.50 -16.43
N GLN A 12 8.67 20.87 -17.58
CA GLN A 12 10.00 20.82 -18.17
C GLN A 12 10.45 22.20 -18.69
N GLU A 13 9.55 22.97 -19.32
CA GLU A 13 9.86 24.25 -19.95
C GLU A 13 9.92 25.43 -18.98
N ARG A 14 9.08 25.43 -17.96
CA ARG A 14 8.91 26.54 -17.04
C ARG A 14 9.46 26.31 -15.64
N GLY A 15 9.74 25.05 -15.28
CA GLY A 15 10.07 24.67 -13.92
C GLY A 15 8.93 24.95 -12.92
N ASP A 16 7.75 25.32 -13.44
CA ASP A 16 6.59 25.70 -12.65
C ASP A 16 5.69 24.48 -12.46
N LEU A 17 5.76 23.91 -11.28
CA LEU A 17 4.87 22.84 -10.81
C LEU A 17 3.63 23.46 -10.19
N SER A 18 2.99 24.32 -10.95
CA SER A 18 1.83 25.08 -10.52
C SER A 18 0.66 24.18 -10.09
N TYR A 19 -0.22 24.76 -9.28
CA TYR A 19 -1.52 24.18 -8.91
C TYR A 19 -2.29 23.60 -10.11
N VAL A 20 -2.14 24.19 -11.31
CA VAL A 20 -2.78 23.73 -12.54
C VAL A 20 -2.29 22.33 -12.93
N VAL A 21 -0.98 22.06 -12.84
CA VAL A 21 -0.41 20.76 -13.18
C VAL A 21 -0.93 19.69 -12.22
N ARG A 22 -0.93 19.96 -10.92
CA ARG A 22 -1.48 19.06 -9.89
C ARG A 22 -2.97 18.78 -10.13
N THR A 23 -3.77 19.82 -10.33
CA THR A 23 -5.21 19.69 -10.57
C THR A 23 -5.50 18.85 -11.81
N CYS A 24 -4.76 19.05 -12.91
CA CYS A 24 -4.92 18.24 -14.12
C CYS A 24 -4.56 16.76 -13.87
N ALA A 25 -3.49 16.51 -13.12
CA ALA A 25 -3.08 15.15 -12.75
C ALA A 25 -4.15 14.46 -11.90
N ASP A 26 -4.69 15.13 -10.91
CA ASP A 26 -5.77 14.60 -10.05
C ASP A 26 -7.05 14.29 -10.84
N VAL A 27 -7.43 15.15 -11.79
CA VAL A 27 -8.58 14.88 -12.69
C VAL A 27 -8.33 13.63 -13.54
N ILE A 28 -7.12 13.46 -14.07
CA ILE A 28 -6.78 12.27 -14.87
C ILE A 28 -6.80 11.02 -14.00
N ARG A 29 -6.26 11.07 -12.78
CA ARG A 29 -6.31 9.98 -11.81
C ARG A 29 -7.75 9.52 -11.57
N VAL A 30 -8.66 10.45 -11.23
CA VAL A 30 -10.08 10.14 -11.01
C VAL A 30 -10.74 9.52 -12.24
N GLN A 31 -10.44 10.02 -13.44
CA GLN A 31 -10.95 9.42 -14.68
C GLN A 31 -10.46 7.99 -14.91
N CYS A 32 -9.20 7.70 -14.58
CA CYS A 32 -8.66 6.35 -14.66
C CYS A 32 -9.36 5.41 -13.65
N GLU A 33 -9.56 5.86 -12.42
CA GLU A 33 -10.28 5.11 -11.38
C GLU A 33 -11.71 4.77 -11.82
N GLN A 34 -12.43 5.72 -12.42
CA GLN A 34 -13.77 5.47 -13.00
C GLN A 34 -13.71 4.43 -14.12
N ARG A 35 -12.65 4.43 -14.94
CA ARG A 35 -12.48 3.42 -15.99
C ARG A 35 -12.16 2.05 -15.42
N PHE A 36 -11.41 1.96 -14.33
CA PHE A 36 -11.14 0.67 -13.67
C PHE A 36 -12.43 -0.04 -13.24
N LEU A 37 -13.45 0.69 -12.83
CA LEU A 37 -14.74 0.13 -12.43
C LEU A 37 -15.52 -0.53 -13.58
N VAL A 38 -15.19 -0.23 -14.83
CA VAL A 38 -15.84 -0.81 -16.03
C VAL A 38 -15.32 -2.20 -16.36
N TYR A 39 -14.10 -2.54 -15.89
CA TYR A 39 -13.43 -3.78 -16.20
C TYR A 39 -13.38 -4.69 -14.96
N HIS A 40 -13.35 -6.01 -15.18
CA HIS A 40 -12.85 -6.88 -14.13
C HIS A 40 -11.39 -6.52 -13.85
N TYR A 41 -10.94 -6.58 -12.59
CA TYR A 41 -9.63 -6.07 -12.18
C TYR A 41 -8.45 -6.64 -13.01
N ALA A 42 -8.54 -7.92 -13.41
CA ALA A 42 -7.53 -8.59 -14.23
C ALA A 42 -7.49 -8.09 -15.69
N ASP A 43 -8.62 -7.56 -16.17
CA ASP A 43 -8.82 -7.19 -17.58
C ASP A 43 -8.61 -5.69 -17.83
N VAL A 44 -8.25 -4.94 -16.79
CA VAL A 44 -7.96 -3.49 -16.93
C VAL A 44 -6.79 -3.30 -17.90
N PRO A 45 -7.00 -2.60 -19.05
CA PRO A 45 -5.93 -2.37 -20.01
C PRO A 45 -4.72 -1.68 -19.39
N VAL A 46 -3.50 -2.17 -19.73
CA VAL A 46 -2.24 -1.62 -19.21
C VAL A 46 -2.12 -0.11 -19.44
N ALA A 47 -2.63 0.39 -20.56
CA ALA A 47 -2.62 1.81 -20.86
C ALA A 47 -3.34 2.68 -19.81
N TRP A 48 -4.46 2.20 -19.25
CA TRP A 48 -5.15 2.89 -18.17
C TRP A 48 -4.38 2.82 -16.85
N ARG A 49 -3.74 1.67 -16.56
CA ARG A 49 -2.89 1.50 -15.38
C ARG A 49 -1.66 2.41 -15.44
N ALA A 50 -0.99 2.46 -16.59
CA ALA A 50 0.16 3.35 -16.83
C ALA A 50 -0.25 4.83 -16.69
N LEU A 51 -1.37 5.23 -17.32
CA LEU A 51 -1.87 6.60 -17.24
C LEU A 51 -2.21 7.02 -15.80
N HIS A 52 -2.81 6.11 -15.02
CA HIS A 52 -3.09 6.32 -13.60
C HIS A 52 -1.81 6.55 -12.80
N THR A 53 -0.82 5.68 -12.97
CA THR A 53 0.48 5.79 -12.31
C THR A 53 1.20 7.08 -12.67
N ASP A 54 1.27 7.43 -13.96
CA ASP A 54 1.91 8.65 -14.43
C ASP A 54 1.23 9.92 -13.86
N ALA A 55 -0.09 9.91 -13.74
CA ALA A 55 -0.83 11.01 -13.11
C ALA A 55 -0.48 11.17 -11.63
N ILE A 56 -0.42 10.07 -10.88
CA ILE A 56 -0.05 10.08 -9.46
C ILE A 56 1.40 10.54 -9.27
N LEU A 57 2.33 10.04 -10.07
CA LEU A 57 3.73 10.47 -10.05
C LEU A 57 3.85 11.97 -10.29
N LEU A 58 3.15 12.49 -11.30
CA LEU A 58 3.20 13.93 -11.62
C LEU A 58 2.63 14.77 -10.47
N SER A 59 1.54 14.35 -9.85
CA SER A 59 0.97 15.03 -8.69
C SER A 59 1.92 15.02 -7.48
N GLY A 60 2.58 13.89 -7.21
CA GLY A 60 3.56 13.76 -6.13
C GLY A 60 4.81 14.64 -6.33
N VAL A 61 5.35 14.67 -7.56
CA VAL A 61 6.47 15.56 -7.91
C VAL A 61 6.07 17.04 -7.76
N ALA A 62 4.84 17.41 -8.17
CA ALA A 62 4.32 18.75 -7.99
C ALA A 62 4.26 19.15 -6.50
N THR A 63 3.78 18.25 -5.63
CA THR A 63 3.72 18.49 -4.19
C THR A 63 5.09 18.72 -3.57
N LEU A 64 6.11 17.92 -3.94
CA LEU A 64 7.48 18.13 -3.47
C LEU A 64 8.04 19.50 -3.90
N ALA A 65 7.82 19.89 -5.16
CA ALA A 65 8.34 21.15 -5.65
C ALA A 65 7.64 22.38 -5.07
N MET A 66 6.35 22.25 -4.73
CA MET A 66 5.60 23.32 -4.06
C MET A 66 5.89 23.40 -2.56
N GLN A 67 6.62 22.43 -2.00
CA GLN A 67 6.95 22.35 -0.59
C GLN A 67 5.71 22.44 0.33
N GLU A 68 4.63 21.75 -0.03
CA GLU A 68 3.37 21.73 0.71
C GLU A 68 3.34 20.53 1.69
N PRO A 69 3.74 20.70 2.97
CA PRO A 69 3.83 19.58 3.91
C PRO A 69 2.47 18.94 4.22
N THR A 70 1.39 19.71 4.14
CA THR A 70 0.03 19.24 4.43
C THR A 70 -0.50 18.22 3.43
N GLU A 71 0.06 18.18 2.22
CA GLU A 71 -0.35 17.28 1.15
C GLU A 71 0.52 16.01 1.06
N VAL A 72 1.66 15.96 1.75
CA VAL A 72 2.64 14.88 1.62
C VAL A 72 2.04 13.53 1.98
N GLU A 73 1.31 13.43 3.09
CA GLU A 73 0.68 12.17 3.51
C GLU A 73 -0.34 11.67 2.47
N ALA A 74 -1.13 12.58 1.90
CA ALA A 74 -2.08 12.23 0.85
C ALA A 74 -1.36 11.68 -0.40
N ARG A 75 -0.24 12.28 -0.79
CA ARG A 75 0.55 11.82 -1.95
C ARG A 75 1.24 10.48 -1.69
N ILE A 76 1.73 10.22 -0.48
CA ILE A 76 2.27 8.90 -0.10
C ILE A 76 1.18 7.84 -0.25
N ARG A 77 -0.03 8.12 0.26
CA ARG A 77 -1.18 7.22 0.11
C ARG A 77 -1.56 6.97 -1.35
N ASP A 78 -1.57 8.01 -2.18
CA ASP A 78 -1.86 7.88 -3.61
C ASP A 78 -0.82 7.01 -4.33
N LEU A 79 0.47 7.14 -4.01
CA LEU A 79 1.55 6.32 -4.56
C LEU A 79 1.44 4.85 -4.14
N ASP A 80 1.07 4.59 -2.88
CA ASP A 80 0.80 3.23 -2.39
C ASP A 80 -0.38 2.60 -3.15
N VAL A 81 -1.47 3.37 -3.34
CA VAL A 81 -2.61 2.95 -4.17
C VAL A 81 -2.19 2.67 -5.61
N ALA A 82 -1.25 3.45 -6.20
CA ALA A 82 -0.75 3.17 -7.54
C ALA A 82 -0.05 1.83 -7.63
N LEU A 83 0.73 1.44 -6.62
CA LEU A 83 1.37 0.12 -6.56
C LEU A 83 0.33 -1.00 -6.46
N ILE A 84 -0.67 -0.84 -5.61
CA ILE A 84 -1.69 -1.87 -5.34
C ILE A 84 -2.68 -2.00 -6.51
N VAL A 85 -3.24 -0.89 -6.97
CA VAL A 85 -4.35 -0.88 -7.94
C VAL A 85 -3.88 -0.93 -9.38
N SER A 86 -2.85 -0.12 -9.72
CA SER A 86 -2.33 -0.06 -11.09
C SER A 86 -1.19 -1.04 -11.34
N GLY A 87 -0.48 -1.47 -10.27
CA GLY A 87 0.73 -2.27 -10.39
C GLY A 87 1.91 -1.50 -10.98
N ALA A 88 1.82 -0.17 -11.04
CA ALA A 88 2.86 0.77 -11.52
C ALA A 88 3.65 0.25 -12.76
N PRO A 89 3.00 -0.11 -13.89
CA PRO A 89 3.66 -0.74 -15.03
C PRO A 89 4.80 0.14 -15.53
N ASP A 90 6.01 -0.43 -15.59
CA ASP A 90 7.28 0.21 -15.99
C ASP A 90 7.70 1.45 -15.16
N ARG A 91 7.03 1.69 -14.00
CA ARG A 91 7.24 2.86 -13.13
C ARG A 91 7.46 2.53 -11.66
N GLU A 92 7.57 1.26 -11.30
CA GLU A 92 7.72 0.83 -9.90
C GLU A 92 8.92 1.51 -9.22
N ALA A 93 10.07 1.59 -9.90
CA ALA A 93 11.27 2.24 -9.37
C ALA A 93 11.06 3.74 -9.13
N ASP A 94 10.35 4.42 -10.06
CA ASP A 94 10.03 5.84 -9.95
C ASP A 94 9.10 6.11 -8.77
N VAL A 95 8.08 5.23 -8.57
CA VAL A 95 7.16 5.31 -7.43
C VAL A 95 7.91 5.15 -6.11
N HIS A 96 8.78 4.15 -5.99
CA HIS A 96 9.58 3.95 -4.78
C HIS A 96 10.57 5.09 -4.50
N MET A 97 11.17 5.66 -5.54
CA MET A 97 12.04 6.82 -5.41
C MET A 97 11.27 8.04 -4.88
N LEU A 98 10.10 8.31 -5.43
CA LEU A 98 9.25 9.42 -5.00
C LEU A 98 8.70 9.21 -3.59
N LEU A 99 8.30 7.98 -3.22
CA LEU A 99 7.89 7.64 -1.86
C LEU A 99 8.98 7.98 -0.84
N ARG A 100 10.23 7.57 -1.09
CA ARG A 100 11.36 7.90 -0.21
C ARG A 100 11.58 9.41 -0.09
N ALA A 101 11.46 10.14 -1.20
CA ALA A 101 11.62 11.59 -1.19
C ALA A 101 10.52 12.28 -0.37
N LEU A 102 9.27 11.84 -0.50
CA LEU A 102 8.14 12.37 0.27
C LEU A 102 8.24 12.01 1.76
N GLN A 103 8.64 10.78 2.08
CA GLN A 103 8.87 10.35 3.47
C GLN A 103 9.97 11.17 4.14
N ALA A 104 11.07 11.45 3.43
CA ALA A 104 12.15 12.29 3.95
C ALA A 104 11.70 13.76 4.17
N TYR A 105 10.65 14.21 3.50
CA TYR A 105 10.07 15.54 3.65
C TYR A 105 9.02 15.62 4.78
N MET A 106 8.53 14.47 5.26
CA MET A 106 7.63 14.47 6.41
C MET A 106 8.36 14.98 7.65
N PRO A 107 7.74 15.86 8.46
CA PRO A 107 8.30 16.21 9.75
C PRO A 107 8.44 14.94 10.59
N THR A 108 9.64 14.68 11.06
CA THR A 108 9.86 13.65 12.08
C THR A 108 9.15 14.12 13.34
N ASP A 109 8.02 13.54 13.62
CA ASP A 109 7.34 13.76 14.90
C ASP A 109 8.06 12.91 15.95
N ASP A 110 9.11 13.49 16.56
CA ASP A 110 9.82 12.87 17.68
C ASP A 110 8.89 12.65 18.91
N THR A 111 7.62 13.10 18.82
CA THR A 111 6.60 12.91 19.85
C THR A 111 5.68 11.72 19.54
N VAL A 112 5.95 10.93 18.53
CA VAL A 112 5.26 9.64 18.37
C VAL A 112 5.66 8.78 19.57
N HIS A 113 4.98 9.05 20.69
CA HIS A 113 4.94 8.10 21.78
C HIS A 113 4.56 6.75 21.15
N PRO A 114 5.37 5.70 21.35
CA PRO A 114 4.98 4.37 20.92
C PRO A 114 3.55 4.21 21.43
N ARG A 115 2.61 4.10 20.50
CA ARG A 115 1.24 3.77 20.85
C ARG A 115 1.40 2.48 21.64
N LEU A 116 1.29 2.57 22.94
CA LEU A 116 1.28 1.40 23.78
C LEU A 116 0.14 0.54 23.24
N VAL A 117 0.49 -0.39 22.34
CA VAL A 117 -0.43 -1.45 21.98
C VAL A 117 -0.73 -2.08 23.34
N PRO A 118 -1.96 -2.01 23.85
CA PRO A 118 -2.26 -2.60 25.12
C PRO A 118 -1.83 -4.05 25.05
N ASP A 119 -1.03 -4.51 26.02
CA ASP A 119 -0.50 -5.87 26.09
C ASP A 119 -1.60 -6.93 25.97
N HIS A 120 -2.83 -6.51 26.19
CA HIS A 120 -4.05 -7.27 25.95
C HIS A 120 -5.10 -6.38 25.27
N ILE A 121 -5.38 -6.65 24.01
CA ILE A 121 -6.68 -6.32 23.44
C ILE A 121 -7.65 -7.32 24.06
N PRO A 122 -8.59 -6.91 24.91
CA PRO A 122 -9.60 -7.84 25.43
C PRO A 122 -10.38 -8.34 24.21
N LEU A 123 -10.07 -9.56 23.77
CA LEU A 123 -10.89 -10.25 22.78
C LEU A 123 -12.24 -10.42 23.46
N THR A 124 -13.20 -9.60 23.08
CA THR A 124 -14.60 -9.82 23.47
C THR A 124 -14.92 -11.23 23.02
N GLN A 125 -15.16 -12.13 23.97
CA GLN A 125 -15.49 -13.52 23.67
C GLN A 125 -16.83 -13.57 22.94
N THR A 126 -16.78 -13.39 21.64
CA THR A 126 -17.92 -13.61 20.77
C THR A 126 -17.95 -15.10 20.44
N ASN A 127 -18.85 -15.82 21.12
CA ASN A 127 -19.18 -17.23 20.88
C ASN A 127 -18.03 -18.24 20.99
N ALA A 128 -17.81 -18.74 22.20
CA ALA A 128 -16.86 -19.78 22.56
C ALA A 128 -17.13 -21.19 21.93
N ALA A 129 -17.91 -21.27 20.86
CA ALA A 129 -18.28 -22.56 20.26
C ALA A 129 -17.28 -23.14 19.26
N ARG A 130 -16.21 -22.39 18.91
CA ARG A 130 -15.19 -22.87 17.96
C ARG A 130 -13.80 -22.55 18.49
N THR A 131 -13.15 -23.56 19.05
CA THR A 131 -11.71 -23.48 19.36
C THR A 131 -10.90 -23.70 18.10
N VAL A 132 -9.88 -22.88 17.90
CA VAL A 132 -8.87 -23.08 16.87
C VAL A 132 -7.84 -24.06 17.45
N ASP A 133 -7.46 -25.10 16.69
CA ASP A 133 -6.46 -26.06 17.13
C ASP A 133 -5.09 -25.39 17.29
N GLU A 134 -4.40 -25.69 18.37
CA GLU A 134 -3.09 -25.16 18.67
C GLU A 134 -2.03 -26.25 18.65
N TYR A 135 -0.89 -25.95 18.03
CA TYR A 135 0.27 -26.85 17.96
C TYR A 135 1.48 -26.18 18.61
N ALA A 136 2.24 -26.96 19.38
CA ALA A 136 3.53 -26.53 19.91
C ALA A 136 4.63 -26.53 18.83
N GLU A 137 4.49 -27.38 17.81
CA GLU A 137 5.42 -27.51 16.69
C GLU A 137 4.66 -27.48 15.37
N ALA A 138 5.32 -26.99 14.31
CA ALA A 138 4.73 -26.95 12.98
C ALA A 138 4.42 -28.38 12.49
N PRO A 139 3.21 -28.64 12.00
CA PRO A 139 2.88 -29.94 11.42
C PRO A 139 3.76 -30.20 10.19
N SER A 140 4.03 -31.48 9.90
CA SER A 140 4.70 -31.83 8.64
C SER A 140 3.84 -31.38 7.45
N LEU A 141 4.49 -31.14 6.29
CA LEU A 141 3.77 -30.75 5.06
C LEU A 141 2.66 -31.76 4.73
N ARG A 142 2.89 -33.05 4.95
CA ARG A 142 1.86 -34.08 4.74
C ARG A 142 0.67 -33.92 5.68
N ALA A 143 0.93 -33.77 6.96
CA ALA A 143 -0.12 -33.55 7.95
C ALA A 143 -0.90 -32.24 7.69
N PHE A 144 -0.22 -31.21 7.19
CA PHE A 144 -0.87 -29.98 6.74
C PHE A 144 -1.76 -30.21 5.52
N LEU A 145 -1.27 -30.90 4.49
CA LEU A 145 -2.02 -31.20 3.27
C LEU A 145 -3.22 -32.11 3.55
N ASP A 146 -3.07 -33.10 4.44
CA ASP A 146 -4.16 -34.00 4.84
C ASP A 146 -5.30 -33.27 5.56
N ARG A 147 -5.04 -32.09 6.17
CA ARG A 147 -6.06 -31.21 6.77
C ARG A 147 -6.72 -30.27 5.78
N CYS A 148 -6.03 -29.93 4.70
CA CYS A 148 -6.47 -28.90 3.76
C CYS A 148 -7.66 -29.27 2.88
N PRO A 149 -7.94 -30.49 2.44
CA PRO A 149 -9.14 -30.75 1.65
C PRO A 149 -10.23 -31.46 2.45
N HIS A 150 -11.03 -30.72 3.20
CA HIS A 150 -12.32 -31.23 3.63
C HIS A 150 -13.37 -30.85 2.58
N PRO A 151 -14.26 -31.76 2.13
CA PRO A 151 -15.28 -31.46 1.12
C PRO A 151 -16.20 -30.28 1.47
N ARG A 152 -16.35 -29.97 2.77
CA ARG A 152 -17.15 -28.85 3.29
C ARG A 152 -16.35 -27.61 3.62
N CYS A 153 -15.02 -27.68 3.55
CA CYS A 153 -14.12 -26.56 3.79
C CYS A 153 -12.88 -26.72 2.89
N PRO A 154 -13.00 -26.33 1.61
CA PRO A 154 -11.91 -26.47 0.64
C PRO A 154 -10.64 -25.71 1.03
N TYR A 155 -10.74 -24.78 1.96
CA TYR A 155 -9.63 -23.98 2.47
C TYR A 155 -9.00 -24.54 3.76
N GLY A 156 -9.46 -25.71 4.25
CA GLY A 156 -9.00 -26.30 5.50
C GLY A 156 -9.49 -25.59 6.77
N ALA A 157 -9.30 -26.23 7.92
CA ALA A 157 -9.56 -25.59 9.21
C ALA A 157 -8.36 -24.74 9.63
N PRO A 158 -8.55 -23.51 10.14
CA PRO A 158 -7.47 -22.70 10.68
C PRO A 158 -6.83 -23.37 11.88
N PHE A 159 -5.53 -23.15 12.08
CA PHE A 159 -4.80 -23.56 13.27
C PHE A 159 -3.71 -22.57 13.61
N VAL A 160 -3.22 -22.63 14.84
CA VAL A 160 -2.14 -21.77 15.34
C VAL A 160 -0.94 -22.64 15.70
N VAL A 161 0.24 -22.22 15.28
CA VAL A 161 1.52 -22.80 15.74
C VAL A 161 2.17 -21.80 16.70
N ARG A 162 2.17 -22.13 17.99
CA ARG A 162 2.71 -21.25 19.03
C ARG A 162 4.23 -21.10 18.90
N GLY A 163 4.69 -19.86 18.91
CA GLY A 163 6.12 -19.54 18.87
C GLY A 163 6.82 -19.75 17.53
N PHE A 164 6.11 -20.15 16.47
CA PHE A 164 6.71 -20.40 15.15
C PHE A 164 7.45 -19.19 14.57
N ALA A 165 6.95 -18.00 14.79
CA ALA A 165 7.58 -16.76 14.30
C ALA A 165 8.60 -16.15 15.26
N ARG A 166 8.90 -16.79 16.43
CA ARG A 166 9.74 -16.20 17.48
C ARG A 166 11.11 -15.71 16.98
N ASP A 167 11.71 -16.48 16.07
CA ASP A 167 13.06 -16.22 15.56
C ASP A 167 13.06 -15.46 14.23
N TRP A 168 11.90 -14.99 13.78
CA TRP A 168 11.83 -14.20 12.56
C TRP A 168 12.43 -12.81 12.76
N PRO A 169 13.27 -12.33 11.83
CA PRO A 169 13.83 -10.98 11.91
C PRO A 169 12.80 -9.87 12.12
N ALA A 170 11.59 -10.07 11.60
CA ALA A 170 10.46 -9.16 11.78
C ALA A 170 10.07 -9.00 13.26
N MET A 171 10.18 -10.05 14.07
CA MET A 171 9.82 -10.00 15.49
C MET A 171 10.75 -9.09 16.32
N SER A 172 11.97 -8.88 15.87
CA SER A 172 12.88 -7.93 16.48
C SER A 172 12.72 -6.53 15.91
N ARG A 173 12.57 -6.41 14.59
CA ARG A 173 12.47 -5.12 13.90
C ARG A 173 11.14 -4.40 14.19
N TRP A 174 10.02 -5.12 14.19
CA TRP A 174 8.70 -4.51 14.40
C TRP A 174 8.35 -4.25 15.87
N ARG A 175 9.28 -4.49 16.79
CA ARG A 175 9.13 -4.07 18.19
C ARG A 175 9.28 -2.56 18.37
N ASP A 176 10.07 -1.94 17.50
CA ASP A 176 10.24 -0.51 17.49
C ASP A 176 9.33 0.12 16.42
N PRO A 177 8.39 1.00 16.81
CA PRO A 177 7.53 1.70 15.84
C PRO A 177 8.31 2.57 14.86
N SER A 178 9.56 2.93 15.16
CA SER A 178 10.43 3.71 14.27
C SER A 178 10.97 2.88 13.09
N ASP A 179 10.86 1.54 13.15
CA ASP A 179 11.29 0.64 12.09
C ASP A 179 10.15 0.33 11.08
N LEU A 180 8.95 0.88 11.30
CA LEU A 180 7.77 0.74 10.44
C LEU A 180 7.58 1.98 9.58
#